data_f3a175a81c4ac6a31e76c0714459514c
#
_entry.id   f3a175a81c4ac6a31e76c0714459514c
#
_cell.length_a   1.000
_cell.length_b   1.000
_cell.length_c   1.000
_cell.angle_alpha   90.00
_cell.angle_beta   90.00
_cell.angle_gamma   90.00
#
_symmetry.space_group_name_H-M   'P 1'
#
loop_
_entity.id
_entity.type
_entity.pdbx_description
1 polymer ?
#
loop_
_entity_poly.entity_id
_entity_poly.type
_entity_poly.pdbx_seq_one_letter_code
_entity_poly.pdbx_strand_id
1 'polypeptide(L)'
;MRGNVFDYEQKRYVCLTVNQKNMKRREFVQHTATVAAVGMASGALANPFLAINKEKVHLGFIGVGARGLGTLELAMRRDDIEITAICDIDAGTIGKALKMISDAGKPAPAVFSENTYAYRDLLDAKTVDAVFICTPWEWHTPMSVDAMLAGKAVACEVAGAMSIDECWQMVRTYERTRTPFMIMENVCYRRDIMAVLNMVRQDIFGEMIHMEGGYQHDLREVKFNDGVNYYGGGVEFGDKGYSEARWRTTHSVYRNGDLYPTHGIGPVGVMLNINRGNRFEYLTSMASKARGLHDYIVKHPKGGKDHPNAGVNFRLGDVVTTNIMTSNGETITLSHDTNLPRPYSLGFRVQGTKGLWMDVNKSIYIEGKSEPHRWEAAEKYLETYDHPLWKRYGKDASGAGHGGMDWFVMNAFLEAYKNNQPMPLDVYDHACWAAITCLSEQSIAGGGEPQVFPDFTDGKWMTRKPLFALDDKY
;
A
#
# COMPACT_ATOMS: atom_id res chain seq x y z
N MET A 1 -23.25 -21.07 25.62
CA MET A 1 -22.72 -21.93 24.56
C MET A 1 -21.42 -21.30 24.06
N ARG A 2 -20.29 -21.91 24.35
CA ARG A 2 -18.96 -21.38 24.01
C ARG A 2 -18.59 -21.92 22.63
N GLY A 3 -18.55 -21.09 21.60
CA GLY A 3 -18.05 -21.39 20.26
C GLY A 3 -16.60 -20.92 20.13
N ASN A 4 -15.71 -21.87 19.91
CA ASN A 4 -14.27 -21.70 19.80
C ASN A 4 -13.87 -20.86 18.58
N VAL A 5 -13.19 -19.72 18.81
CA VAL A 5 -12.52 -18.89 17.81
C VAL A 5 -11.09 -19.37 17.53
N PHE A 6 -10.65 -20.52 18.06
CA PHE A 6 -9.26 -20.99 18.04
C PHE A 6 -8.96 -22.11 17.02
N ASP A 7 -9.75 -22.28 15.94
CA ASP A 7 -9.51 -23.38 14.98
C ASP A 7 -8.89 -22.95 13.64
N TYR A 8 -8.20 -21.79 13.59
CA TYR A 8 -7.60 -21.27 12.35
C TYR A 8 -6.11 -21.63 12.14
N GLU A 9 -5.41 -22.13 13.17
CA GLU A 9 -3.96 -22.39 13.08
C GLU A 9 -3.56 -23.80 12.61
N GLN A 10 -4.46 -24.78 12.53
CA GLN A 10 -4.05 -26.16 12.22
C GLN A 10 -4.33 -26.67 10.79
N LYS A 11 -4.94 -25.87 9.91
CA LYS A 11 -5.28 -26.37 8.55
C LYS A 11 -4.40 -25.86 7.40
N ARG A 12 -3.30 -25.17 7.66
CA ARG A 12 -2.42 -24.60 6.59
C ARG A 12 -1.12 -25.36 6.30
N TYR A 13 -0.86 -26.48 6.94
CA TYR A 13 0.32 -27.31 6.61
C TYR A 13 -0.08 -28.75 6.21
N VAL A 14 -0.77 -28.87 5.06
CA VAL A 14 -0.72 -30.14 4.31
C VAL A 14 0.18 -29.91 3.12
N CYS A 15 1.45 -30.23 3.29
CA CYS A 15 2.43 -30.33 2.24
C CYS A 15 2.03 -31.50 1.32
N LEU A 16 1.45 -31.20 0.16
CA LEU A 16 1.28 -32.17 -0.91
C LEU A 16 2.65 -32.45 -1.52
N THR A 17 3.32 -33.47 -1.00
CA THR A 17 4.45 -34.11 -1.69
C THR A 17 3.93 -34.75 -2.97
N VAL A 18 4.04 -34.05 -4.08
CA VAL A 18 3.87 -34.61 -5.41
C VAL A 18 5.07 -35.51 -5.70
N ASN A 19 4.82 -36.81 -5.77
CA ASN A 19 5.76 -37.82 -6.16
C ASN A 19 6.27 -37.52 -7.59
N GLN A 20 7.49 -37.02 -7.71
CA GLN A 20 8.18 -36.88 -8.99
C GLN A 20 8.53 -38.28 -9.54
N LYS A 21 7.65 -38.83 -10.36
CA LYS A 21 8.04 -39.92 -11.27
C LYS A 21 8.81 -39.32 -12.44
N ASN A 22 10.03 -39.85 -12.64
CA ASN A 22 10.92 -39.52 -13.74
C ASN A 22 10.22 -39.61 -15.11
N MET A 23 9.85 -38.45 -15.68
CA MET A 23 9.45 -38.34 -17.07
C MET A 23 10.70 -38.29 -17.96
N LYS A 24 10.78 -39.15 -18.98
CA LYS A 24 11.93 -39.17 -19.89
C LYS A 24 11.88 -37.92 -20.80
N ARG A 25 13.05 -37.34 -21.04
CA ARG A 25 13.27 -36.09 -21.83
C ARG A 25 12.55 -36.08 -23.19
N ARG A 26 12.23 -37.23 -23.72
CA ARG A 26 11.55 -37.42 -25.02
C ARG A 26 10.04 -37.18 -24.95
N GLU A 27 9.41 -37.46 -23.82
CA GLU A 27 7.97 -37.23 -23.59
C GLU A 27 7.68 -35.76 -23.31
N PHE A 28 8.60 -35.05 -22.69
CA PHE A 28 8.51 -33.59 -22.47
C PHE A 28 8.55 -32.82 -23.82
N VAL A 29 9.40 -33.23 -24.76
CA VAL A 29 9.53 -32.58 -26.07
C VAL A 29 8.30 -32.85 -26.97
N GLN A 30 7.63 -34.00 -26.84
CA GLN A 30 6.43 -34.28 -27.62
C GLN A 30 5.20 -33.53 -27.12
N HIS A 31 5.09 -33.27 -25.83
CA HIS A 31 3.99 -32.45 -25.30
C HIS A 31 4.14 -30.96 -25.57
N THR A 32 5.36 -30.43 -25.62
CA THR A 32 5.62 -29.03 -26.00
C THR A 32 5.39 -28.78 -27.50
N ALA A 33 5.62 -29.77 -28.37
CA ALA A 33 5.39 -29.61 -29.80
C ALA A 33 3.88 -29.56 -30.19
N THR A 34 3.02 -30.21 -29.41
CA THR A 34 1.56 -30.23 -29.67
C THR A 34 0.89 -28.93 -29.19
N VAL A 35 1.45 -28.25 -28.18
CA VAL A 35 0.94 -26.96 -27.71
C VAL A 35 1.37 -25.81 -28.62
N ALA A 36 2.53 -25.93 -29.30
CA ALA A 36 3.05 -24.91 -30.21
C ALA A 36 2.31 -24.86 -31.57
N ALA A 37 1.61 -25.92 -31.97
CA ALA A 37 0.91 -25.98 -33.26
C ALA A 37 -0.54 -25.41 -33.23
N VAL A 38 -1.08 -25.11 -32.05
CA VAL A 38 -2.41 -24.47 -31.89
C VAL A 38 -2.30 -22.95 -31.69
N GLY A 39 -1.07 -22.41 -31.54
CA GLY A 39 -0.79 -21.01 -31.20
C GLY A 39 -0.59 -20.04 -32.37
N MET A 40 -0.73 -20.48 -33.64
CA MET A 40 -0.53 -19.60 -34.81
C MET A 40 -1.82 -19.31 -35.58
N ALA A 41 -2.96 -19.26 -34.91
CA ALA A 41 -4.06 -18.44 -35.39
C ALA A 41 -3.93 -17.10 -34.68
N SER A 42 -3.25 -16.14 -35.31
CA SER A 42 -3.17 -14.76 -34.89
C SER A 42 -4.52 -14.07 -35.00
N GLY A 43 -5.43 -14.47 -34.13
CA GLY A 43 -6.50 -13.60 -33.68
C GLY A 43 -5.89 -12.72 -32.62
N ALA A 44 -5.77 -11.42 -32.84
CA ALA A 44 -5.62 -10.46 -31.80
C ALA A 44 -6.69 -10.81 -30.76
N LEU A 45 -6.28 -11.32 -29.59
CA LEU A 45 -7.16 -11.41 -28.44
C LEU A 45 -7.52 -9.96 -28.12
N ALA A 46 -8.65 -9.52 -28.67
CA ALA A 46 -9.25 -8.26 -28.32
C ALA A 46 -9.34 -8.27 -26.80
N ASN A 47 -8.68 -7.30 -26.21
CA ASN A 47 -8.80 -7.03 -24.78
C ASN A 47 -10.30 -6.89 -24.50
N PRO A 48 -10.95 -7.75 -23.66
CA PRO A 48 -12.38 -7.67 -23.43
C PRO A 48 -12.79 -6.36 -22.73
N PHE A 49 -11.81 -5.55 -22.32
CA PHE A 49 -11.98 -4.17 -21.84
C PHE A 49 -11.92 -3.16 -23.00
N LEU A 50 -12.64 -3.44 -24.12
CA LEU A 50 -12.83 -2.47 -25.19
C LEU A 50 -13.50 -1.21 -24.64
N ALA A 51 -12.75 -0.11 -24.70
CA ALA A 51 -13.19 1.28 -24.64
C ALA A 51 -14.47 1.51 -23.82
N ILE A 52 -14.40 1.34 -22.51
CA ILE A 52 -15.47 1.78 -21.62
C ILE A 52 -15.22 3.26 -21.35
N ASN A 53 -15.63 4.12 -22.29
CA ASN A 53 -15.83 5.53 -21.98
C ASN A 53 -17.13 5.59 -21.15
N LYS A 54 -17.03 5.28 -19.85
CA LYS A 54 -18.19 5.30 -18.95
C LYS A 54 -18.44 6.74 -18.52
N GLU A 55 -19.63 7.23 -18.80
CA GLU A 55 -20.10 8.51 -18.27
C GLU A 55 -20.13 8.49 -16.75
N LYS A 56 -20.50 7.36 -16.13
CA LYS A 56 -20.47 7.13 -14.68
C LYS A 56 -19.77 5.83 -14.32
N VAL A 57 -19.02 5.84 -13.21
CA VAL A 57 -18.41 4.66 -12.59
C VAL A 57 -19.18 4.30 -11.33
N HIS A 58 -19.61 3.03 -11.25
CA HIS A 58 -20.34 2.49 -10.10
C HIS A 58 -19.34 1.84 -9.14
N LEU A 59 -19.24 2.39 -7.93
CA LEU A 59 -18.27 1.97 -6.93
C LEU A 59 -18.91 1.14 -5.82
N GLY A 60 -18.21 0.06 -5.45
CA GLY A 60 -18.40 -0.66 -4.21
C GLY A 60 -17.31 -0.29 -3.20
N PHE A 61 -17.68 -0.14 -1.93
CA PHE A 61 -16.72 0.04 -0.83
C PHE A 61 -16.72 -1.20 0.06
N ILE A 62 -15.55 -1.82 0.23
CA ILE A 62 -15.34 -2.94 1.14
C ILE A 62 -14.49 -2.44 2.31
N GLY A 63 -15.12 -2.31 3.49
CA GLY A 63 -14.57 -1.59 4.64
C GLY A 63 -14.93 -0.11 4.59
N VAL A 64 -15.87 0.31 5.45
CA VAL A 64 -16.29 1.71 5.62
C VAL A 64 -15.95 2.23 7.03
N GLY A 65 -14.85 1.72 7.62
CA GLY A 65 -14.27 2.23 8.86
C GLY A 65 -13.63 3.61 8.70
N ALA A 66 -12.71 3.98 9.61
CA ALA A 66 -12.11 5.32 9.64
C ALA A 66 -11.53 5.74 8.27
N ARG A 67 -10.74 4.87 7.63
CA ARG A 67 -10.14 5.15 6.31
C ARG A 67 -11.18 5.12 5.20
N GLY A 68 -12.05 4.10 5.19
CA GLY A 68 -13.08 3.95 4.16
C GLY A 68 -14.08 5.09 4.11
N LEU A 69 -14.49 5.65 5.27
CA LEU A 69 -15.36 6.84 5.33
C LEU A 69 -14.73 8.06 4.66
N GLY A 70 -13.43 8.31 4.90
CA GLY A 70 -12.74 9.44 4.27
C GLY A 70 -12.65 9.28 2.75
N THR A 71 -12.36 8.07 2.26
CA THR A 71 -12.30 7.77 0.82
C THR A 71 -13.69 7.86 0.18
N LEU A 72 -14.73 7.37 0.87
CA LEU A 72 -16.13 7.45 0.44
C LEU A 72 -16.57 8.92 0.30
N GLU A 73 -16.25 9.77 1.27
CA GLU A 73 -16.55 11.21 1.23
C GLU A 73 -15.92 11.87 -0.01
N LEU A 74 -14.65 11.57 -0.29
CA LEU A 74 -13.94 12.10 -1.45
C LEU A 74 -14.57 11.62 -2.77
N ALA A 75 -14.94 10.34 -2.86
CA ALA A 75 -15.58 9.79 -4.04
C ALA A 75 -16.91 10.48 -4.36
N MET A 76 -17.69 10.83 -3.32
CA MET A 76 -18.98 11.52 -3.48
C MET A 76 -18.85 12.98 -3.97
N ARG A 77 -17.66 13.60 -3.92
CA ARG A 77 -17.42 14.94 -4.48
C ARG A 77 -17.43 14.94 -6.01
N ARG A 78 -17.39 13.77 -6.64
CA ARG A 78 -17.41 13.61 -8.10
C ARG A 78 -18.83 13.34 -8.60
N ASP A 79 -19.25 14.02 -9.67
CA ASP A 79 -20.56 13.83 -10.28
C ASP A 79 -20.61 12.62 -11.21
N ASP A 80 -19.45 12.14 -11.68
CA ASP A 80 -19.30 10.98 -12.54
C ASP A 80 -19.10 9.66 -11.76
N ILE A 81 -19.30 9.69 -10.44
CA ILE A 81 -19.22 8.52 -9.56
C ILE A 81 -20.56 8.28 -8.87
N GLU A 82 -20.95 7.01 -8.79
CA GLU A 82 -22.09 6.55 -8.02
C GLU A 82 -21.68 5.44 -7.04
N ILE A 83 -21.98 5.62 -5.77
CA ILE A 83 -21.74 4.59 -4.74
C ILE A 83 -22.94 3.64 -4.78
N THR A 84 -22.76 2.47 -5.37
CA THR A 84 -23.84 1.50 -5.57
C THR A 84 -23.88 0.41 -4.51
N ALA A 85 -22.78 0.16 -3.82
CA ALA A 85 -22.66 -0.88 -2.81
C ALA A 85 -21.68 -0.52 -1.68
N ILE A 86 -21.98 -0.92 -0.45
CA ILE A 86 -21.06 -0.88 0.69
C ILE A 86 -21.06 -2.23 1.41
N CYS A 87 -19.90 -2.64 1.92
CA CYS A 87 -19.74 -3.84 2.73
C CYS A 87 -18.89 -3.55 3.95
N ASP A 88 -19.39 -3.89 5.12
CA ASP A 88 -18.64 -3.92 6.39
C ASP A 88 -19.32 -4.91 7.35
N ILE A 89 -18.58 -5.40 8.33
CA ILE A 89 -19.11 -6.29 9.40
C ILE A 89 -19.59 -5.50 10.62
N ASP A 90 -19.29 -4.21 10.70
CA ASP A 90 -19.66 -3.34 11.82
C ASP A 90 -20.87 -2.48 11.46
N ALA A 91 -22.00 -2.76 12.10
CA ALA A 91 -23.25 -2.04 11.86
C ALA A 91 -23.15 -0.54 12.20
N GLY A 92 -22.29 -0.16 13.14
CA GLY A 92 -22.08 1.24 13.53
C GLY A 92 -21.37 2.02 12.43
N THR A 93 -20.37 1.45 11.80
CA THR A 93 -19.66 2.08 10.66
C THR A 93 -20.55 2.14 9.43
N ILE A 94 -21.34 1.10 9.15
CA ILE A 94 -22.37 1.12 8.09
C ILE A 94 -23.34 2.26 8.29
N GLY A 95 -23.87 2.40 9.52
CA GLY A 95 -24.81 3.50 9.86
C GLY A 95 -24.21 4.89 9.60
N LYS A 96 -22.93 5.10 9.94
CA LYS A 96 -22.21 6.35 9.65
C LYS A 96 -22.06 6.59 8.14
N ALA A 97 -21.72 5.56 7.38
CA ALA A 97 -21.58 5.64 5.91
C ALA A 97 -22.92 5.98 5.24
N LEU A 98 -24.00 5.28 5.61
CA LEU A 98 -25.35 5.55 5.08
C LEU A 98 -25.82 6.96 5.40
N LYS A 99 -25.57 7.42 6.63
CA LYS A 99 -25.89 8.79 7.02
C LYS A 99 -25.10 9.81 6.17
N MET A 100 -23.81 9.62 5.98
CA MET A 100 -22.96 10.48 5.16
C MET A 100 -23.48 10.56 3.71
N ILE A 101 -23.84 9.42 3.11
CA ILE A 101 -24.39 9.34 1.75
C ILE A 101 -25.74 10.09 1.67
N SER A 102 -26.62 9.88 2.64
CA SER A 102 -27.91 10.55 2.72
C SER A 102 -27.78 12.07 2.92
N ASP A 103 -26.89 12.50 3.81
CA ASP A 103 -26.64 13.93 4.07
C ASP A 103 -26.07 14.63 2.80
N ALA A 104 -25.33 13.90 1.96
CA ALA A 104 -24.85 14.37 0.66
C ALA A 104 -25.92 14.33 -0.44
N GLY A 105 -27.16 13.91 -0.15
CA GLY A 105 -28.25 13.81 -1.11
C GLY A 105 -28.03 12.75 -2.21
N LYS A 106 -27.17 11.78 -1.96
CA LYS A 106 -26.87 10.70 -2.94
C LYS A 106 -27.79 9.50 -2.71
N PRO A 107 -28.05 8.68 -3.74
CA PRO A 107 -28.84 7.45 -3.62
C PRO A 107 -28.28 6.49 -2.56
N ALA A 108 -29.18 5.78 -1.87
CA ALA A 108 -28.78 4.76 -0.91
C ALA A 108 -28.16 3.54 -1.65
N PRO A 109 -26.94 3.10 -1.27
CA PRO A 109 -26.31 1.93 -1.85
C PRO A 109 -26.92 0.63 -1.31
N ALA A 110 -26.70 -0.49 -2.01
CA ALA A 110 -26.91 -1.81 -1.45
C ALA A 110 -25.93 -2.07 -0.29
N VAL A 111 -26.38 -2.73 0.76
CA VAL A 111 -25.56 -3.04 1.96
C VAL A 111 -25.35 -4.54 2.07
N PHE A 112 -24.10 -4.95 2.29
CA PHE A 112 -23.67 -6.34 2.47
C PHE A 112 -22.96 -6.46 3.82
N SER A 113 -23.52 -7.21 4.78
CA SER A 113 -23.03 -7.22 6.17
C SER A 113 -23.28 -8.51 6.94
N GLU A 114 -23.81 -9.55 6.29
CA GLU A 114 -24.27 -10.77 6.94
C GLU A 114 -23.18 -11.54 7.66
N ASN A 115 -21.95 -11.47 7.11
CA ASN A 115 -20.77 -12.14 7.66
C ASN A 115 -19.47 -11.58 7.04
N THR A 116 -18.34 -12.09 7.47
CA THR A 116 -17.00 -11.68 6.99
C THR A 116 -16.80 -11.86 5.47
N TYR A 117 -17.56 -12.73 4.82
CA TYR A 117 -17.47 -13.01 3.38
C TYR A 117 -18.56 -12.34 2.55
N ALA A 118 -19.42 -11.52 3.15
CA ALA A 118 -20.49 -10.80 2.46
C ALA A 118 -19.97 -9.87 1.32
N TYR A 119 -18.69 -9.51 1.34
CA TYR A 119 -18.06 -8.80 0.23
C TYR A 119 -18.11 -9.57 -1.09
N ARG A 120 -18.24 -10.90 -1.08
CA ARG A 120 -18.37 -11.70 -2.31
C ARG A 120 -19.71 -11.46 -2.99
N ASP A 121 -20.78 -11.31 -2.22
CA ASP A 121 -22.09 -10.96 -2.75
C ASP A 121 -22.08 -9.55 -3.37
N LEU A 122 -21.32 -8.62 -2.77
CA LEU A 122 -21.05 -7.31 -3.37
C LEU A 122 -20.31 -7.45 -4.71
N LEU A 123 -19.30 -8.34 -4.79
CA LEU A 123 -18.53 -8.57 -6.01
C LEU A 123 -19.37 -9.21 -7.13
N ASP A 124 -20.36 -10.03 -6.78
CA ASP A 124 -21.30 -10.64 -7.74
C ASP A 124 -22.34 -9.63 -8.28
N ALA A 125 -22.49 -8.47 -7.62
CA ALA A 125 -23.43 -7.45 -8.06
C ALA A 125 -23.03 -6.84 -9.41
N LYS A 126 -23.96 -6.89 -10.38
CA LYS A 126 -23.75 -6.32 -11.73
C LYS A 126 -23.70 -4.79 -11.74
N THR A 127 -24.17 -4.18 -10.68
CA THR A 127 -24.18 -2.72 -10.47
C THR A 127 -22.87 -2.17 -9.93
N VAL A 128 -21.82 -2.98 -9.77
CA VAL A 128 -20.50 -2.57 -9.32
C VAL A 128 -19.50 -2.73 -10.43
N ASP A 129 -18.75 -1.68 -10.73
CA ASP A 129 -17.68 -1.66 -11.74
C ASP A 129 -16.31 -1.81 -11.13
N ALA A 130 -16.07 -1.12 -10.02
CA ALA A 130 -14.81 -1.10 -9.32
C ALA A 130 -15.03 -1.09 -7.80
N VAL A 131 -14.04 -1.53 -7.05
CA VAL A 131 -14.11 -1.57 -5.59
C VAL A 131 -12.93 -0.84 -4.94
N PHE A 132 -13.24 -0.12 -3.86
CA PHE A 132 -12.25 0.35 -2.90
C PHE A 132 -12.20 -0.61 -1.72
N ILE A 133 -11.01 -1.15 -1.42
CA ILE A 133 -10.77 -2.07 -0.30
C ILE A 133 -10.02 -1.32 0.79
N CYS A 134 -10.71 -1.08 1.91
CA CYS A 134 -10.21 -0.31 3.06
C CYS A 134 -10.37 -1.12 4.36
N THR A 135 -10.13 -2.40 4.29
CA THR A 135 -10.25 -3.39 5.37
C THR A 135 -8.95 -3.54 6.17
N PRO A 136 -8.91 -4.34 7.26
CA PRO A 136 -7.65 -4.75 7.88
C PRO A 136 -6.69 -5.43 6.89
N TRP A 137 -5.39 -5.32 7.14
CA TRP A 137 -4.33 -5.72 6.20
C TRP A 137 -4.42 -7.17 5.71
N GLU A 138 -4.79 -8.10 6.60
CA GLU A 138 -4.92 -9.51 6.26
C GLU A 138 -6.02 -9.82 5.23
N TRP A 139 -6.92 -8.86 4.99
CA TRP A 139 -8.00 -8.97 4.03
C TRP A 139 -7.69 -8.33 2.68
N HIS A 140 -6.63 -7.53 2.56
CA HIS A 140 -6.29 -6.82 1.32
C HIS A 140 -6.07 -7.79 0.15
N THR A 141 -5.23 -8.81 0.34
CA THR A 141 -4.95 -9.78 -0.72
C THR A 141 -6.16 -10.66 -1.06
N PRO A 142 -6.83 -11.34 -0.10
CA PRO A 142 -7.99 -12.17 -0.43
C PRO A 142 -9.09 -11.40 -1.16
N MET A 143 -9.44 -10.21 -0.68
CA MET A 143 -10.49 -9.40 -1.30
C MET A 143 -10.09 -8.85 -2.66
N SER A 144 -8.84 -8.44 -2.85
CA SER A 144 -8.34 -7.98 -4.15
C SER A 144 -8.31 -9.10 -5.19
N VAL A 145 -7.89 -10.30 -4.78
CA VAL A 145 -7.89 -11.49 -5.65
C VAL A 145 -9.31 -11.86 -6.08
N ASP A 146 -10.24 -11.96 -5.12
CA ASP A 146 -11.64 -12.28 -5.42
C ASP A 146 -12.26 -11.19 -6.33
N ALA A 147 -11.98 -9.91 -6.08
CA ALA A 147 -12.46 -8.81 -6.91
C ALA A 147 -11.90 -8.86 -8.35
N MET A 148 -10.59 -9.10 -8.51
CA MET A 148 -10.00 -9.26 -9.85
C MET A 148 -10.58 -10.47 -10.59
N LEU A 149 -10.86 -11.58 -9.91
CA LEU A 149 -11.51 -12.77 -10.48
C LEU A 149 -12.95 -12.50 -10.90
N ALA A 150 -13.66 -11.65 -10.15
CA ALA A 150 -15.01 -11.19 -10.48
C ALA A 150 -15.01 -10.09 -11.58
N GLY A 151 -13.85 -9.71 -12.11
CA GLY A 151 -13.70 -8.67 -13.14
C GLY A 151 -13.94 -7.25 -12.64
N LYS A 152 -13.90 -7.00 -11.32
CA LYS A 152 -14.05 -5.67 -10.73
C LYS A 152 -12.68 -5.01 -10.59
N ALA A 153 -12.52 -3.80 -11.15
CA ALA A 153 -11.28 -3.03 -10.94
C ALA A 153 -11.07 -2.74 -9.44
N VAL A 154 -9.82 -2.79 -9.00
CA VAL A 154 -9.48 -2.75 -7.58
C VAL A 154 -8.61 -1.54 -7.25
N ALA A 155 -9.07 -0.74 -6.30
CA ALA A 155 -8.27 0.23 -5.56
C ALA A 155 -8.09 -0.32 -4.12
N CYS A 156 -6.87 -0.72 -3.76
CA CYS A 156 -6.60 -1.32 -2.45
C CYS A 156 -5.75 -0.40 -1.59
N GLU A 157 -6.19 -0.18 -0.35
CA GLU A 157 -5.43 0.57 0.65
C GLU A 157 -4.11 -0.12 1.01
N VAL A 158 -3.18 0.67 1.52
CA VAL A 158 -1.91 0.19 2.06
C VAL A 158 -2.15 -0.51 3.43
N ALA A 159 -1.35 -1.49 3.96
CA ALA A 159 0.05 -1.72 3.65
C ALA A 159 0.32 -2.70 2.47
N GLY A 160 -0.48 -3.73 2.22
CA GLY A 160 -0.22 -4.66 1.15
C GLY A 160 -0.40 -6.13 1.58
N ALA A 161 0.34 -7.03 0.95
CA ALA A 161 0.27 -8.46 1.21
C ALA A 161 0.97 -8.85 2.54
N MET A 162 0.51 -9.95 3.13
CA MET A 162 1.00 -10.46 4.41
C MET A 162 2.09 -11.53 4.26
N SER A 163 2.33 -12.03 3.05
CA SER A 163 3.35 -13.03 2.73
C SER A 163 3.85 -12.87 1.29
N ILE A 164 5.02 -13.45 1.00
CA ILE A 164 5.56 -13.49 -0.38
C ILE A 164 4.62 -14.27 -1.31
N ASP A 165 3.97 -15.33 -0.81
CA ASP A 165 2.99 -16.08 -1.59
C ASP A 165 1.77 -15.23 -1.97
N GLU A 166 1.32 -14.36 -1.07
CA GLU A 166 0.26 -13.40 -1.37
C GLU A 166 0.69 -12.37 -2.42
N CYS A 167 1.94 -11.88 -2.38
CA CYS A 167 2.49 -11.02 -3.43
C CYS A 167 2.41 -11.71 -4.80
N TRP A 168 2.84 -12.96 -4.88
CA TRP A 168 2.72 -13.76 -6.11
C TRP A 168 1.28 -14.04 -6.51
N GLN A 169 0.38 -14.28 -5.55
CA GLN A 169 -1.03 -14.50 -5.83
C GLN A 169 -1.66 -13.26 -6.50
N MET A 170 -1.35 -12.07 -6.01
CA MET A 170 -1.79 -10.81 -6.60
C MET A 170 -1.32 -10.67 -8.04
N VAL A 171 -0.03 -10.83 -8.29
CA VAL A 171 0.57 -10.70 -9.62
C VAL A 171 -0.01 -11.74 -10.60
N ARG A 172 -0.04 -13.01 -10.21
CA ARG A 172 -0.58 -14.09 -11.06
C ARG A 172 -2.06 -13.89 -11.38
N THR A 173 -2.84 -13.41 -10.41
CA THR A 173 -4.27 -13.12 -10.63
C THR A 173 -4.43 -11.97 -11.61
N TYR A 174 -3.70 -10.87 -11.45
CA TYR A 174 -3.68 -9.77 -12.41
C TYR A 174 -3.26 -10.24 -13.81
N GLU A 175 -2.18 -10.99 -13.92
CA GLU A 175 -1.68 -11.47 -15.22
C GLU A 175 -2.68 -12.39 -15.94
N ARG A 176 -3.44 -13.19 -15.18
CA ARG A 176 -4.48 -14.06 -15.71
C ARG A 176 -5.75 -13.31 -16.12
N THR A 177 -6.21 -12.38 -15.30
CA THR A 177 -7.49 -11.70 -15.48
C THR A 177 -7.38 -10.41 -16.28
N ARG A 178 -6.22 -9.74 -16.20
CA ARG A 178 -6.00 -8.39 -16.72
C ARG A 178 -6.92 -7.34 -16.10
N THR A 179 -7.60 -7.67 -15.02
CA THR A 179 -8.46 -6.74 -14.28
C THR A 179 -7.60 -5.65 -13.63
N PRO A 180 -7.92 -4.37 -13.83
CA PRO A 180 -7.12 -3.28 -13.28
C PRO A 180 -6.99 -3.35 -11.75
N PHE A 181 -5.76 -3.17 -11.25
CA PHE A 181 -5.44 -3.09 -9.83
C PHE A 181 -4.50 -1.92 -9.58
N MET A 182 -4.79 -1.12 -8.55
CA MET A 182 -3.93 -0.04 -8.09
C MET A 182 -3.80 -0.07 -6.56
N ILE A 183 -2.56 0.06 -6.07
CA ILE A 183 -2.32 0.34 -4.65
C ILE A 183 -2.52 1.83 -4.38
N MET A 184 -3.24 2.15 -3.31
CA MET A 184 -3.62 3.52 -2.96
C MET A 184 -2.55 4.22 -2.11
N GLU A 185 -1.29 4.19 -2.59
CA GLU A 185 -0.18 4.85 -1.90
C GLU A 185 -0.21 6.37 -2.13
N ASN A 186 -0.86 7.07 -1.23
CA ASN A 186 -1.13 8.50 -1.33
C ASN A 186 0.12 9.38 -1.19
N VAL A 187 1.17 8.93 -0.46
CA VAL A 187 2.39 9.72 -0.26
C VAL A 187 3.15 9.94 -1.56
N CYS A 188 3.01 9.06 -2.55
CA CYS A 188 3.54 9.31 -3.90
C CYS A 188 3.03 10.64 -4.50
N TYR A 189 1.84 11.09 -4.07
CA TYR A 189 1.21 12.33 -4.53
C TYR A 189 1.42 13.54 -3.60
N ARG A 190 2.20 13.42 -2.53
CA ARG A 190 2.52 14.55 -1.65
C ARG A 190 3.24 15.64 -2.46
N ARG A 191 2.80 16.90 -2.29
CA ARG A 191 3.21 17.99 -3.18
C ARG A 191 4.73 18.17 -3.27
N ASP A 192 5.41 18.18 -2.14
CA ASP A 192 6.86 18.29 -2.09
C ASP A 192 7.56 17.07 -2.70
N ILE A 193 7.04 15.85 -2.45
CA ILE A 193 7.53 14.61 -3.08
C ILE A 193 7.41 14.68 -4.60
N MET A 194 6.29 15.15 -5.12
CA MET A 194 6.09 15.31 -6.56
C MET A 194 6.98 16.41 -7.14
N ALA A 195 7.23 17.50 -6.40
CA ALA A 195 8.20 18.50 -6.80
C ALA A 195 9.62 17.92 -6.86
N VAL A 196 10.02 17.13 -5.86
CA VAL A 196 11.31 16.43 -5.83
C VAL A 196 11.40 15.39 -6.96
N LEU A 197 10.35 14.62 -7.23
CA LEU A 197 10.29 13.73 -8.40
C LEU A 197 10.52 14.48 -9.71
N ASN A 198 9.91 15.66 -9.85
CA ASN A 198 10.11 16.52 -11.01
C ASN A 198 11.56 17.03 -11.10
N MET A 199 12.21 17.30 -9.96
CA MET A 199 13.63 17.65 -9.91
C MET A 199 14.53 16.48 -10.30
N VAL A 200 14.24 15.25 -9.82
CA VAL A 200 14.96 14.02 -10.21
C VAL A 200 14.88 13.83 -11.73
N ARG A 201 13.69 13.95 -12.30
CA ARG A 201 13.47 13.81 -13.75
C ARG A 201 14.15 14.87 -14.60
N GLN A 202 14.41 16.05 -14.04
CA GLN A 202 15.13 17.14 -14.69
C GLN A 202 16.64 17.14 -14.40
N ASP A 203 17.17 16.03 -13.85
CA ASP A 203 18.61 15.85 -13.56
C ASP A 203 19.21 16.91 -12.59
N ILE A 204 18.37 17.49 -11.72
CA ILE A 204 18.81 18.51 -10.76
C ILE A 204 19.77 17.92 -9.72
N PHE A 205 19.55 16.69 -9.31
CA PHE A 205 20.40 15.96 -8.36
C PHE A 205 21.51 15.15 -9.03
N GLY A 206 21.54 15.06 -10.37
CA GLY A 206 22.43 14.18 -11.13
C GLY A 206 22.04 12.71 -11.02
N GLU A 207 23.01 11.81 -11.17
CA GLU A 207 22.80 10.38 -10.98
C GLU A 207 22.43 10.08 -9.54
N MET A 208 21.33 9.33 -9.34
CA MET A 208 20.85 8.97 -8.00
C MET A 208 21.76 7.96 -7.33
N ILE A 209 22.12 8.17 -6.09
CA ILE A 209 23.06 7.36 -5.32
C ILE A 209 22.42 6.74 -4.09
N HIS A 210 21.65 7.55 -3.31
CA HIS A 210 21.11 7.11 -2.05
C HIS A 210 19.76 7.76 -1.76
N MET A 211 18.83 6.96 -1.26
CA MET A 211 17.51 7.41 -0.82
C MET A 211 17.22 6.98 0.61
N GLU A 212 16.50 7.82 1.35
CA GLU A 212 15.93 7.44 2.63
C GLU A 212 14.42 7.69 2.62
N GLY A 213 13.70 6.94 3.44
CA GLY A 213 12.27 7.11 3.71
C GLY A 213 11.82 6.26 4.88
N GLY A 214 10.53 6.21 5.14
CA GLY A 214 10.02 5.35 6.21
C GLY A 214 8.62 5.73 6.64
N TYR A 215 8.17 5.10 7.74
CA TYR A 215 6.95 5.46 8.42
C TYR A 215 7.26 5.68 9.90
N GLN A 216 7.44 6.93 10.25
CA GLN A 216 7.88 7.37 11.56
C GLN A 216 6.75 8.23 12.17
N HIS A 217 5.86 7.57 12.90
CA HIS A 217 4.61 8.14 13.39
C HIS A 217 4.28 7.56 14.77
N ASP A 218 4.05 8.40 15.77
CA ASP A 218 3.55 7.94 17.05
C ASP A 218 2.14 7.38 16.91
N LEU A 219 2.03 6.05 16.83
CA LEU A 219 0.76 5.35 16.68
C LEU A 219 0.25 4.73 17.97
N ARG A 220 0.77 5.13 19.15
CA ARG A 220 0.33 4.52 20.40
C ARG A 220 -1.17 4.73 20.66
N GLU A 221 -1.71 5.90 20.34
CA GLU A 221 -3.14 6.18 20.44
C GLU A 221 -3.98 5.56 19.32
N VAL A 222 -3.39 5.13 18.22
CA VAL A 222 -4.04 4.33 17.18
C VAL A 222 -4.07 2.85 17.58
N LYS A 223 -2.97 2.37 18.16
CA LYS A 223 -2.79 0.97 18.61
C LYS A 223 -3.57 0.66 19.88
N PHE A 224 -3.86 1.67 20.70
CA PHE A 224 -4.60 1.55 21.94
C PHE A 224 -5.70 2.60 22.01
N ASN A 225 -6.87 2.20 22.48
CA ASN A 225 -7.96 3.13 22.76
C ASN A 225 -8.85 2.64 23.92
N ASP A 226 -9.98 3.27 24.15
CA ASP A 226 -10.89 2.94 25.23
C ASP A 226 -11.99 1.92 24.84
N GLY A 227 -11.88 1.33 23.66
CA GLY A 227 -12.87 0.39 23.10
C GLY A 227 -14.10 1.05 22.48
N VAL A 228 -14.17 2.39 22.46
CA VAL A 228 -15.32 3.17 21.95
C VAL A 228 -14.89 4.21 20.92
N ASN A 229 -13.83 4.97 21.23
CA ASN A 229 -13.30 6.01 20.36
C ASN A 229 -12.29 5.43 19.37
N TYR A 230 -12.13 6.08 18.22
CA TYR A 230 -11.17 5.65 17.21
C TYR A 230 -9.72 5.68 17.72
N TYR A 231 -9.38 6.68 18.55
CA TYR A 231 -8.02 6.94 18.98
C TYR A 231 -7.94 7.27 20.46
N GLY A 232 -6.91 6.76 21.14
CA GLY A 232 -6.55 7.09 22.51
C GLY A 232 -7.63 6.80 23.58
N GLY A 233 -7.53 7.51 24.70
CA GLY A 233 -8.48 7.40 25.81
C GLY A 233 -8.36 6.14 26.65
N GLY A 234 -7.49 5.19 26.29
CA GLY A 234 -7.30 3.93 27.02
C GLY A 234 -6.11 3.13 26.51
N VAL A 235 -6.03 1.88 26.95
CA VAL A 235 -4.97 0.94 26.61
C VAL A 235 -5.52 -0.40 26.09
N GLU A 236 -6.77 -0.41 25.64
CA GLU A 236 -7.41 -1.60 25.10
C GLU A 236 -7.02 -1.83 23.63
N PHE A 237 -6.92 -3.11 23.24
CA PHE A 237 -6.69 -3.56 21.89
C PHE A 237 -7.26 -4.98 21.68
N GLY A 238 -7.21 -5.50 20.46
CA GLY A 238 -7.83 -6.79 20.14
C GLY A 238 -9.36 -6.70 20.30
N ASP A 239 -9.98 -7.74 20.85
CA ASP A 239 -11.44 -7.80 21.01
C ASP A 239 -12.02 -6.67 21.83
N LYS A 240 -11.25 -6.08 22.75
CA LYS A 240 -11.66 -4.93 23.57
C LYS A 240 -11.35 -3.58 22.92
N GLY A 241 -10.52 -3.56 21.88
CA GLY A 241 -10.22 -2.36 21.12
C GLY A 241 -11.33 -2.02 20.13
N TYR A 242 -11.32 -0.78 19.66
CA TYR A 242 -12.20 -0.32 18.60
C TYR A 242 -11.36 0.10 17.36
N SER A 243 -11.95 0.00 16.16
CA SER A 243 -11.30 0.39 14.91
C SER A 243 -9.91 -0.25 14.73
N GLU A 244 -8.86 0.53 14.44
CA GLU A 244 -7.52 0.01 14.19
C GLU A 244 -6.89 -0.69 15.40
N ALA A 245 -7.15 -0.25 16.62
CA ALA A 245 -6.67 -0.93 17.82
C ALA A 245 -7.14 -2.39 17.90
N ARG A 246 -8.26 -2.71 17.27
CA ARG A 246 -8.83 -4.06 17.26
C ARG A 246 -7.96 -5.08 16.53
N TRP A 247 -7.30 -4.68 15.45
CA TRP A 247 -6.52 -5.60 14.60
C TRP A 247 -5.05 -5.19 14.48
N ARG A 248 -4.73 -3.90 14.36
CA ARG A 248 -3.39 -3.41 14.06
C ARG A 248 -2.36 -3.75 15.13
N THR A 249 -2.75 -3.66 16.41
CA THR A 249 -1.86 -3.93 17.54
C THR A 249 -1.44 -5.39 17.63
N THR A 250 -2.30 -6.31 17.18
CA THR A 250 -2.00 -7.75 17.08
C THR A 250 -0.76 -8.00 16.21
N HIS A 251 -0.57 -7.24 15.13
CA HIS A 251 0.66 -7.35 14.34
C HIS A 251 1.91 -6.97 15.15
N SER A 252 1.82 -5.99 16.05
CA SER A 252 2.93 -5.64 16.94
C SER A 252 3.23 -6.70 18.00
N VAL A 253 2.25 -7.55 18.35
CA VAL A 253 2.45 -8.67 19.27
C VAL A 253 3.19 -9.82 18.59
N TYR A 254 2.85 -10.16 17.34
CA TYR A 254 3.29 -11.41 16.71
C TYR A 254 4.39 -11.23 15.65
N ARG A 255 4.58 -10.02 15.11
CA ARG A 255 5.49 -9.74 14.00
C ARG A 255 6.64 -8.82 14.42
N ASN A 256 7.78 -8.93 13.72
CA ASN A 256 8.95 -8.08 13.96
C ASN A 256 9.64 -7.76 12.63
N GLY A 257 9.24 -6.65 12.01
CA GLY A 257 9.74 -6.20 10.71
C GLY A 257 9.27 -4.78 10.40
N ASP A 258 9.57 -4.29 9.21
CA ASP A 258 8.97 -3.08 8.68
C ASP A 258 7.52 -3.39 8.27
N LEU A 259 6.57 -3.14 9.16
CA LEU A 259 5.16 -3.49 8.94
C LEU A 259 4.40 -2.49 8.06
N TYR A 260 5.02 -1.38 7.67
CA TYR A 260 4.36 -0.34 6.88
C TYR A 260 5.33 0.39 5.93
N PRO A 261 6.02 -0.34 5.05
CA PRO A 261 7.08 0.24 4.21
C PRO A 261 6.56 1.15 3.11
N THR A 262 5.29 1.03 2.70
CA THR A 262 4.76 1.62 1.46
C THR A 262 4.89 3.13 1.41
N HIS A 263 4.64 3.84 2.52
CA HIS A 263 4.79 5.30 2.59
C HIS A 263 6.24 5.78 2.39
N GLY A 264 7.21 4.99 2.84
CA GLY A 264 8.63 5.29 2.61
C GLY A 264 9.09 4.88 1.22
N ILE A 265 8.80 3.63 0.84
CA ILE A 265 9.33 3.05 -0.39
C ILE A 265 8.58 3.47 -1.65
N GLY A 266 7.28 3.77 -1.57
CA GLY A 266 6.49 4.14 -2.75
C GLY A 266 7.08 5.33 -3.50
N PRO A 267 7.26 6.51 -2.86
CA PRO A 267 7.91 7.66 -3.49
C PRO A 267 9.31 7.36 -4.01
N VAL A 268 10.13 6.68 -3.22
CA VAL A 268 11.50 6.30 -3.60
C VAL A 268 11.50 5.35 -4.80
N GLY A 269 10.62 4.35 -4.77
CA GLY A 269 10.46 3.39 -5.87
C GLY A 269 10.06 4.04 -7.19
N VAL A 270 9.18 5.06 -7.12
CA VAL A 270 8.79 5.86 -8.30
C VAL A 270 9.97 6.70 -8.81
N MET A 271 10.73 7.36 -7.93
CA MET A 271 11.89 8.18 -8.30
C MET A 271 13.00 7.34 -8.94
N LEU A 272 13.23 6.12 -8.46
CA LEU A 272 14.25 5.19 -8.96
C LEU A 272 13.74 4.30 -10.09
N ASN A 273 12.52 4.48 -10.58
CA ASN A 273 11.89 3.69 -11.63
C ASN A 273 11.89 2.17 -11.32
N ILE A 274 11.67 1.78 -10.07
CA ILE A 274 11.57 0.37 -9.68
C ILE A 274 10.46 -0.31 -10.50
N ASN A 275 10.71 -1.54 -10.94
CA ASN A 275 9.93 -2.31 -11.91
C ASN A 275 9.85 -1.69 -13.34
N ARG A 276 10.65 -0.64 -13.63
CA ARG A 276 10.63 0.10 -14.91
C ARG A 276 12.02 0.59 -15.30
N GLY A 277 12.95 -0.36 -15.50
CA GLY A 277 14.38 -0.13 -15.80
C GLY A 277 15.28 -0.32 -14.57
N ASN A 278 14.70 -0.58 -13.40
CA ASN A 278 15.39 -0.88 -12.15
C ASN A 278 14.57 -1.87 -11.32
N ARG A 279 15.18 -2.52 -10.31
CA ARG A 279 14.51 -3.41 -9.36
C ARG A 279 15.24 -3.45 -8.02
N PHE A 280 14.60 -3.93 -6.97
CA PHE A 280 15.28 -4.28 -5.74
C PHE A 280 15.98 -5.62 -5.90
N GLU A 281 17.24 -5.71 -5.44
CA GLU A 281 18.01 -6.94 -5.48
C GLU A 281 17.92 -7.71 -4.17
N TYR A 282 18.28 -7.08 -3.07
CA TYR A 282 18.20 -7.65 -1.73
C TYR A 282 18.03 -6.58 -0.67
N LEU A 283 17.60 -7.00 0.51
CA LEU A 283 17.57 -6.15 1.71
C LEU A 283 18.24 -6.84 2.91
N THR A 284 18.64 -5.99 3.88
CA THR A 284 18.98 -6.39 5.23
C THR A 284 18.19 -5.55 6.22
N SER A 285 17.78 -6.14 7.36
CA SER A 285 17.00 -5.42 8.38
C SER A 285 17.48 -5.72 9.78
N MET A 286 17.38 -4.71 10.64
CA MET A 286 17.62 -4.80 12.07
C MET A 286 16.48 -4.16 12.84
N ALA A 287 16.09 -4.79 13.95
CA ALA A 287 15.09 -4.27 14.86
C ALA A 287 15.70 -3.94 16.22
N SER A 288 15.31 -2.82 16.80
CA SER A 288 15.64 -2.47 18.19
C SER A 288 14.86 -3.34 19.17
N LYS A 289 15.15 -3.21 20.47
CA LYS A 289 14.29 -3.79 21.51
C LYS A 289 12.89 -3.17 21.49
N ALA A 290 11.86 -3.94 21.88
CA ALA A 290 10.48 -3.48 22.04
C ALA A 290 10.25 -3.01 23.48
N ARG A 291 9.91 -1.74 23.68
CA ARG A 291 9.64 -1.14 25.01
C ARG A 291 8.51 -0.13 24.99
N GLY A 292 8.34 0.62 23.88
CA GLY A 292 7.47 1.78 23.80
C GLY A 292 6.01 1.48 24.09
N LEU A 293 5.46 0.39 23.56
CA LEU A 293 4.06 0.01 23.80
C LEU A 293 3.82 -0.42 25.26
N HIS A 294 4.75 -1.19 25.83
CA HIS A 294 4.67 -1.57 27.25
C HIS A 294 4.74 -0.32 28.16
N ASP A 295 5.69 0.56 27.91
CA ASP A 295 5.87 1.80 28.68
C ASP A 295 4.62 2.70 28.61
N TYR A 296 4.00 2.79 27.43
CA TYR A 296 2.74 3.51 27.25
C TYR A 296 1.63 2.93 28.12
N ILE A 297 1.42 1.61 28.11
CA ILE A 297 0.41 0.94 28.92
C ILE A 297 0.63 1.19 30.41
N VAL A 298 1.86 1.02 30.87
CA VAL A 298 2.20 1.15 32.30
C VAL A 298 2.01 2.59 32.80
N LYS A 299 2.31 3.60 31.97
CA LYS A 299 2.22 5.02 32.33
C LYS A 299 0.84 5.63 32.09
N HIS A 300 0.01 4.98 31.29
CA HIS A 300 -1.31 5.54 30.95
C HIS A 300 -2.25 5.55 32.16
N PRO A 301 -3.06 6.62 32.39
CA PRO A 301 -3.97 6.73 33.55
C PRO A 301 -4.97 5.58 33.66
N LYS A 302 -5.42 5.00 32.55
CA LYS A 302 -6.30 3.82 32.51
C LYS A 302 -5.55 2.50 32.38
N GLY A 303 -4.22 2.51 32.45
CA GLY A 303 -3.33 1.35 32.38
C GLY A 303 -2.78 1.00 33.77
N GLY A 304 -1.45 0.90 33.86
CA GLY A 304 -0.70 0.57 35.07
C GLY A 304 0.00 -0.79 34.96
N LYS A 305 0.88 -1.08 35.93
CA LYS A 305 1.66 -2.33 35.94
C LYS A 305 0.80 -3.57 36.08
N ASP A 306 -0.35 -3.46 36.73
CA ASP A 306 -1.28 -4.55 37.00
C ASP A 306 -2.33 -4.71 35.91
N HIS A 307 -2.33 -3.85 34.89
CA HIS A 307 -3.25 -3.96 33.77
C HIS A 307 -2.92 -5.23 32.94
N PRO A 308 -3.91 -6.04 32.54
CA PRO A 308 -3.65 -7.28 31.78
C PRO A 308 -2.76 -7.06 30.54
N ASN A 309 -2.94 -5.94 29.82
CA ASN A 309 -2.16 -5.62 28.64
C ASN A 309 -0.69 -5.26 28.96
N ALA A 310 -0.33 -4.91 30.20
CA ALA A 310 1.05 -4.72 30.60
C ALA A 310 1.87 -6.03 30.61
N GLY A 311 1.20 -7.19 30.74
CA GLY A 311 1.82 -8.50 30.64
C GLY A 311 2.06 -9.01 29.20
N VAL A 312 1.61 -8.26 28.18
CA VAL A 312 1.76 -8.67 26.78
C VAL A 312 3.19 -8.47 26.30
N ASN A 313 3.74 -9.52 25.67
CA ASN A 313 5.06 -9.46 25.06
C ASN A 313 4.96 -8.96 23.59
N PHE A 314 5.21 -7.70 23.36
CA PHE A 314 5.28 -7.13 22.01
C PHE A 314 6.60 -7.53 21.35
N ARG A 315 6.52 -8.16 20.16
CA ARG A 315 7.70 -8.60 19.39
C ARG A 315 8.26 -7.51 18.48
N LEU A 316 7.39 -6.61 17.99
CA LEU A 316 7.81 -5.55 17.09
C LEU A 316 8.82 -4.63 17.76
N GLY A 317 10.05 -4.59 17.27
CA GLY A 317 11.04 -3.62 17.71
C GLY A 317 10.51 -2.19 17.57
N ASP A 318 10.88 -1.32 18.50
CA ASP A 318 10.37 0.06 18.50
C ASP A 318 10.81 0.82 17.25
N VAL A 319 12.04 0.54 16.76
CA VAL A 319 12.57 1.03 15.49
C VAL A 319 13.09 -0.15 14.69
N VAL A 320 12.64 -0.25 13.43
CA VAL A 320 13.19 -1.19 12.45
C VAL A 320 13.87 -0.40 11.34
N THR A 321 15.12 -0.73 11.04
CA THR A 321 15.89 -0.13 9.95
C THR A 321 16.14 -1.18 8.88
N THR A 322 15.75 -0.88 7.64
CA THR A 322 15.91 -1.76 6.48
C THR A 322 16.76 -1.07 5.42
N ASN A 323 17.82 -1.73 4.96
CA ASN A 323 18.65 -1.26 3.86
C ASN A 323 18.40 -2.13 2.63
N ILE A 324 18.19 -1.49 1.48
CA ILE A 324 17.88 -2.16 0.21
C ILE A 324 18.92 -1.75 -0.83
N MET A 325 19.38 -2.73 -1.61
CA MET A 325 20.20 -2.53 -2.81
C MET A 325 19.36 -2.67 -4.06
N THR A 326 19.55 -1.79 -5.03
CA THR A 326 18.90 -1.87 -6.33
C THR A 326 19.83 -2.43 -7.41
N SER A 327 19.29 -2.86 -8.54
CA SER A 327 20.08 -3.41 -9.65
C SER A 327 20.95 -2.36 -10.35
N ASN A 328 20.59 -1.09 -10.29
CA ASN A 328 21.40 0.02 -10.82
C ASN A 328 22.47 0.51 -9.83
N GLY A 329 22.48 -0.03 -8.59
CA GLY A 329 23.50 0.27 -7.58
C GLY A 329 23.12 1.33 -6.56
N GLU A 330 21.94 1.93 -6.65
CA GLU A 330 21.46 2.83 -5.60
C GLU A 330 21.15 2.08 -4.31
N THR A 331 21.36 2.73 -3.17
CA THR A 331 20.99 2.22 -1.85
C THR A 331 19.78 2.95 -1.30
N ILE A 332 18.95 2.23 -0.54
CA ILE A 332 17.77 2.81 0.12
C ILE A 332 17.80 2.42 1.59
N THR A 333 17.54 3.37 2.48
CA THR A 333 17.33 3.11 3.91
C THR A 333 15.89 3.44 4.28
N LEU A 334 15.18 2.47 4.86
CA LEU A 334 13.83 2.67 5.41
C LEU A 334 13.87 2.60 6.93
N SER A 335 13.03 3.43 7.57
CA SER A 335 12.85 3.43 9.02
C SER A 335 11.37 3.29 9.38
N HIS A 336 11.03 2.22 10.12
CA HIS A 336 9.70 2.03 10.71
C HIS A 336 9.78 2.31 12.21
N ASP A 337 9.08 3.35 12.68
CA ASP A 337 9.05 3.79 14.09
C ASP A 337 7.63 4.23 14.45
N THR A 338 6.87 3.33 15.09
CA THR A 338 5.44 3.53 15.36
C THR A 338 5.05 3.31 16.83
N ASN A 339 6.03 3.05 17.70
CA ASN A 339 5.81 2.65 19.09
C ASN A 339 6.31 3.69 20.10
N LEU A 340 7.01 4.72 19.64
CA LEU A 340 7.68 5.71 20.48
C LEU A 340 7.05 7.11 20.32
N PRO A 341 7.17 7.98 21.33
CA PRO A 341 6.70 9.36 21.24
C PRO A 341 7.57 10.15 20.24
N ARG A 342 6.93 10.68 19.21
CA ARG A 342 7.59 11.50 18.20
C ARG A 342 6.62 12.35 17.40
N PRO A 343 7.04 13.47 16.77
CA PRO A 343 6.31 14.07 15.68
C PRO A 343 6.27 13.15 14.45
N TYR A 344 5.23 13.29 13.63
CA TYR A 344 5.13 12.61 12.34
C TYR A 344 6.27 13.02 11.39
N SER A 345 6.89 12.04 10.76
CA SER A 345 7.88 12.23 9.70
C SER A 345 7.94 11.00 8.80
N LEU A 346 8.24 11.20 7.52
CA LEU A 346 8.58 10.11 6.60
C LEU A 346 10.10 10.02 6.36
N GLY A 347 10.86 11.00 6.83
CA GLY A 347 12.31 10.97 6.87
C GLY A 347 12.98 10.93 5.51
N PHE A 348 12.35 11.49 4.47
CA PHE A 348 12.89 11.41 3.12
C PHE A 348 14.23 12.13 2.99
N ARG A 349 15.15 11.46 2.31
CA ARG A 349 16.36 12.01 1.73
C ARG A 349 16.47 11.53 0.30
N VAL A 350 16.76 12.44 -0.61
CA VAL A 350 17.00 12.18 -2.03
C VAL A 350 18.37 12.72 -2.35
N GLN A 351 19.34 11.87 -2.69
CA GLN A 351 20.72 12.25 -2.92
C GLN A 351 21.26 11.66 -4.20
N GLY A 352 21.82 12.52 -5.02
CA GLY A 352 22.56 12.17 -6.23
C GLY A 352 23.93 12.82 -6.27
N THR A 353 24.59 12.74 -7.42
CA THR A 353 25.96 13.22 -7.62
C THR A 353 26.09 14.75 -7.64
N LYS A 354 24.99 15.49 -7.83
CA LYS A 354 24.98 16.96 -7.90
C LYS A 354 24.29 17.65 -6.73
N GLY A 355 23.71 16.88 -5.80
CA GLY A 355 23.01 17.49 -4.66
C GLY A 355 22.15 16.54 -3.86
N LEU A 356 21.49 17.09 -2.85
CA LEU A 356 20.55 16.35 -2.02
C LEU A 356 19.43 17.23 -1.47
N TRP A 357 18.30 16.61 -1.21
CA TRP A 357 17.17 17.17 -0.49
C TRP A 357 16.85 16.32 0.73
N MET A 358 16.44 16.96 1.83
CA MET A 358 16.02 16.30 3.06
C MET A 358 14.70 16.88 3.58
N ASP A 359 13.73 16.01 3.81
CA ASP A 359 12.39 16.32 4.30
C ASP A 359 12.42 16.87 5.75
N VAL A 360 13.14 16.20 6.64
CA VAL A 360 13.10 16.48 8.09
C VAL A 360 13.55 17.90 8.43
N ASN A 361 14.61 18.37 7.81
CA ASN A 361 15.15 19.72 8.04
C ASN A 361 14.68 20.73 6.96
N LYS A 362 13.81 20.31 6.03
CA LYS A 362 13.29 21.13 4.93
C LYS A 362 14.36 21.85 4.13
N SER A 363 15.48 21.16 3.89
CA SER A 363 16.68 21.76 3.32
C SER A 363 17.13 21.04 2.06
N ILE A 364 17.87 21.77 1.25
CA ILE A 364 18.43 21.31 -0.01
C ILE A 364 19.86 21.82 -0.17
N TYR A 365 20.67 21.08 -0.93
CA TYR A 365 21.98 21.54 -1.40
C TYR A 365 22.13 21.11 -2.86
N ILE A 366 22.46 22.04 -3.73
CA ILE A 366 22.74 21.77 -5.15
C ILE A 366 24.13 22.33 -5.48
N GLU A 367 25.04 21.49 -5.96
CA GLU A 367 26.37 21.86 -6.35
C GLU A 367 26.36 22.96 -7.40
N GLY A 368 27.21 23.97 -7.23
CA GLY A 368 27.30 25.12 -8.13
C GLY A 368 26.14 26.14 -8.03
N LYS A 369 25.12 25.87 -7.20
CA LYS A 369 24.01 26.81 -6.92
C LYS A 369 23.97 27.22 -5.46
N SER A 370 24.05 26.25 -4.56
CA SER A 370 24.10 26.48 -3.11
C SER A 370 25.47 27.00 -2.66
N GLU A 371 25.50 27.81 -1.61
CA GLU A 371 26.76 28.21 -0.98
C GLU A 371 27.50 26.97 -0.46
N PRO A 372 28.81 26.78 -0.75
CA PRO A 372 29.55 25.62 -0.33
C PRO A 372 29.43 25.34 1.18
N HIS A 373 29.15 24.08 1.53
CA HIS A 373 29.01 23.58 2.92
C HIS A 373 27.82 24.17 3.70
N ARG A 374 26.84 24.78 3.03
CA ARG A 374 25.65 25.34 3.69
C ARG A 374 24.36 24.76 3.14
N TRP A 375 23.45 24.44 4.04
CA TRP A 375 22.09 24.10 3.70
C TRP A 375 21.30 25.34 3.27
N GLU A 376 20.49 25.20 2.25
CA GLU A 376 19.47 26.17 1.87
C GLU A 376 18.07 25.66 2.24
N ALA A 377 17.14 26.59 2.46
CA ALA A 377 15.73 26.26 2.58
C ALA A 377 15.19 25.71 1.26
N ALA A 378 14.47 24.58 1.31
CA ALA A 378 14.00 23.89 0.12
C ALA A 378 12.82 24.58 -0.59
N GLU A 379 12.06 25.46 0.11
CA GLU A 379 10.78 26.02 -0.35
C GLU A 379 10.88 26.63 -1.77
N LYS A 380 11.87 27.45 -2.02
CA LYS A 380 12.06 28.10 -3.33
C LYS A 380 12.22 27.07 -4.46
N TYR A 381 12.93 25.98 -4.19
CA TYR A 381 13.12 24.91 -5.18
C TYR A 381 11.81 24.12 -5.37
N LEU A 382 11.13 23.77 -4.28
CA LEU A 382 9.86 23.06 -4.34
C LEU A 382 8.80 23.85 -5.11
N GLU A 383 8.73 25.18 -4.93
CA GLU A 383 7.85 26.05 -5.69
C GLU A 383 8.23 26.12 -7.18
N THR A 384 9.53 26.28 -7.47
CA THR A 384 10.05 26.34 -8.85
C THR A 384 9.76 25.09 -9.64
N TYR A 385 9.97 23.93 -8.99
CA TYR A 385 9.80 22.61 -9.59
C TYR A 385 8.47 21.96 -9.23
N ASP A 386 7.50 22.73 -8.71
CA ASP A 386 6.18 22.21 -8.40
C ASP A 386 5.61 21.40 -9.57
N HIS A 387 5.03 20.23 -9.27
CA HIS A 387 4.65 19.28 -10.31
C HIS A 387 3.47 19.83 -11.15
N PRO A 388 3.46 19.62 -12.48
CA PRO A 388 2.36 20.07 -13.34
C PRO A 388 0.98 19.61 -12.86
N LEU A 389 0.86 18.39 -12.37
CA LEU A 389 -0.38 17.85 -11.81
C LEU A 389 -0.90 18.68 -10.61
N TRP A 390 -0.01 19.09 -9.68
CA TRP A 390 -0.36 19.94 -8.55
C TRP A 390 -0.68 21.39 -8.99
N LYS A 391 0.02 21.91 -9.97
CA LYS A 391 -0.31 23.22 -10.55
C LYS A 391 -1.71 23.23 -11.14
N ARG A 392 -2.10 22.11 -11.78
CA ARG A 392 -3.41 21.99 -12.43
C ARG A 392 -4.55 21.77 -11.43
N TYR A 393 -4.40 20.82 -10.50
CA TYR A 393 -5.50 20.33 -9.66
C TYR A 393 -5.34 20.65 -8.16
N GLY A 394 -4.30 21.37 -7.75
CA GLY A 394 -4.06 21.63 -6.33
C GLY A 394 -5.16 22.40 -5.62
N LYS A 395 -5.96 23.19 -6.35
CA LYS A 395 -7.14 23.88 -5.81
C LYS A 395 -8.28 22.90 -5.51
N ASP A 396 -8.51 21.92 -6.39
CA ASP A 396 -9.55 20.91 -6.25
C ASP A 396 -9.21 19.95 -5.12
N ALA A 397 -7.92 19.67 -4.91
CA ALA A 397 -7.42 18.85 -3.81
C ALA A 397 -7.46 19.55 -2.44
N SER A 398 -7.73 20.87 -2.39
CA SER A 398 -7.79 21.61 -1.14
C SER A 398 -8.91 21.10 -0.23
N GLY A 399 -8.59 20.90 1.05
CA GLY A 399 -9.53 20.33 2.03
C GLY A 399 -9.81 18.84 1.87
N ALA A 400 -9.14 18.15 0.96
CA ALA A 400 -9.14 16.69 0.92
C ALA A 400 -8.14 16.11 1.95
N GLY A 401 -8.36 14.86 2.35
CA GLY A 401 -7.56 14.18 3.36
C GLY A 401 -6.05 14.24 3.10
N HIS A 402 -5.27 14.23 4.19
CA HIS A 402 -3.80 14.23 4.17
C HIS A 402 -3.19 15.34 3.29
N GLY A 403 -3.70 16.56 3.38
CA GLY A 403 -3.15 17.68 2.62
C GLY A 403 -3.40 17.61 1.11
N GLY A 404 -4.40 16.87 0.68
CA GLY A 404 -4.80 16.70 -0.72
C GLY A 404 -4.30 15.41 -1.38
N MET A 405 -3.39 14.67 -0.77
CA MET A 405 -2.83 13.43 -1.35
C MET A 405 -3.92 12.41 -1.68
N ASP A 406 -4.91 12.26 -0.80
CA ASP A 406 -6.01 11.29 -0.96
C ASP A 406 -6.86 11.61 -2.20
N TRP A 407 -7.04 12.90 -2.49
CA TRP A 407 -7.75 13.33 -3.69
C TRP A 407 -7.00 12.90 -4.96
N PHE A 408 -5.68 13.12 -5.00
CA PHE A 408 -4.88 12.74 -6.16
C PHE A 408 -4.83 11.24 -6.39
N VAL A 409 -4.58 10.43 -5.36
CA VAL A 409 -4.47 8.97 -5.53
C VAL A 409 -5.80 8.34 -5.95
N MET A 410 -6.93 8.84 -5.41
CA MET A 410 -8.26 8.39 -5.82
C MET A 410 -8.55 8.77 -7.28
N ASN A 411 -8.28 10.02 -7.67
CA ASN A 411 -8.52 10.46 -9.04
C ASN A 411 -7.61 9.75 -10.04
N ALA A 412 -6.37 9.44 -9.68
CA ALA A 412 -5.47 8.65 -10.52
C ALA A 412 -6.04 7.27 -10.85
N PHE A 413 -6.62 6.57 -9.86
CA PHE A 413 -7.31 5.31 -10.10
C PHE A 413 -8.53 5.49 -11.02
N LEU A 414 -9.40 6.45 -10.69
CA LEU A 414 -10.66 6.65 -11.42
C LEU A 414 -10.42 7.11 -12.87
N GLU A 415 -9.50 8.04 -13.08
CA GLU A 415 -9.17 8.51 -14.43
C GLU A 415 -8.49 7.42 -15.27
N ALA A 416 -7.55 6.66 -14.69
CA ALA A 416 -6.94 5.53 -15.38
C ALA A 416 -7.98 4.48 -15.76
N TYR A 417 -8.91 4.14 -14.85
CA TYR A 417 -10.00 3.20 -15.11
C TYR A 417 -10.94 3.69 -16.21
N LYS A 418 -11.45 4.93 -16.10
CA LYS A 418 -12.39 5.53 -17.10
C LYS A 418 -11.80 5.60 -18.50
N ASN A 419 -10.52 5.95 -18.57
CA ASN A 419 -9.82 6.14 -19.84
C ASN A 419 -9.14 4.87 -20.36
N ASN A 420 -9.35 3.72 -19.68
CA ASN A 420 -8.70 2.45 -20.00
C ASN A 420 -7.17 2.56 -20.11
N GLN A 421 -6.56 3.32 -19.19
CA GLN A 421 -5.14 3.51 -19.11
C GLN A 421 -4.51 2.54 -18.09
N PRO A 422 -3.23 2.21 -18.21
CA PRO A 422 -2.51 1.48 -17.18
C PRO A 422 -2.58 2.21 -15.84
N MET A 423 -2.70 1.47 -14.74
CA MET A 423 -2.71 2.04 -13.39
C MET A 423 -1.32 2.61 -13.05
N PRO A 424 -1.23 3.87 -12.56
CA PRO A 424 0.05 4.52 -12.28
C PRO A 424 0.90 3.79 -11.23
N LEU A 425 0.26 3.19 -10.22
CA LEU A 425 0.86 2.39 -9.16
C LEU A 425 0.22 0.98 -9.22
N ASP A 426 0.83 0.09 -9.98
CA ASP A 426 0.21 -1.16 -10.38
C ASP A 426 0.48 -2.34 -9.42
N VAL A 427 0.05 -3.52 -9.80
CA VAL A 427 0.20 -4.74 -9.01
C VAL A 427 1.66 -5.13 -8.75
N TYR A 428 2.58 -4.79 -9.66
CA TYR A 428 4.00 -5.08 -9.48
C TYR A 428 4.63 -4.15 -8.44
N ASP A 429 4.20 -2.89 -8.40
CA ASP A 429 4.59 -1.94 -7.36
C ASP A 429 4.07 -2.41 -6.01
N HIS A 430 2.79 -2.79 -5.94
CA HIS A 430 2.19 -3.38 -4.74
C HIS A 430 2.97 -4.59 -4.23
N ALA A 431 3.23 -5.59 -5.08
CA ALA A 431 3.91 -6.82 -4.68
C ALA A 431 5.35 -6.55 -4.20
N CYS A 432 6.07 -5.70 -4.92
CA CYS A 432 7.46 -5.34 -4.62
C CYS A 432 7.57 -4.57 -3.28
N TRP A 433 6.67 -3.62 -3.03
CA TRP A 433 6.67 -2.83 -1.78
C TRP A 433 6.19 -3.65 -0.59
N ALA A 434 5.16 -4.46 -0.75
CA ALA A 434 4.65 -5.34 0.30
C ALA A 434 5.65 -6.43 0.70
N ALA A 435 6.45 -6.94 -0.24
CA ALA A 435 7.48 -7.94 0.02
C ALA A 435 8.52 -7.47 1.06
N ILE A 436 8.75 -6.15 1.18
CA ILE A 436 9.69 -5.59 2.17
C ILE A 436 9.32 -6.03 3.58
N THR A 437 8.02 -6.01 3.92
CA THR A 437 7.55 -6.47 5.24
C THR A 437 8.03 -7.89 5.53
N CYS A 438 7.74 -8.82 4.64
CA CYS A 438 8.08 -10.24 4.84
C CYS A 438 9.59 -10.50 4.83
N LEU A 439 10.32 -9.86 3.91
CA LEU A 439 11.77 -10.01 3.79
C LEU A 439 12.50 -9.35 4.98
N SER A 440 12.00 -8.22 5.50
CA SER A 440 12.55 -7.60 6.70
C SER A 440 12.40 -8.48 7.94
N GLU A 441 11.25 -9.15 8.09
CA GLU A 441 11.02 -10.13 9.15
C GLU A 441 11.99 -11.30 9.05
N GLN A 442 12.20 -11.84 7.85
CA GLN A 442 13.15 -12.93 7.60
C GLN A 442 14.58 -12.49 7.92
N SER A 443 15.00 -11.31 7.46
CA SER A 443 16.32 -10.77 7.74
C SER A 443 16.55 -10.60 9.24
N ILE A 444 15.62 -10.01 9.97
CA ILE A 444 15.72 -9.84 11.44
C ILE A 444 15.80 -11.20 12.14
N ALA A 445 14.98 -12.17 11.73
CA ALA A 445 14.99 -13.53 12.31
C ALA A 445 16.31 -14.26 12.04
N GLY A 446 16.96 -14.00 10.90
CA GLY A 446 18.28 -14.51 10.52
C GLY A 446 19.46 -13.67 11.06
N GLY A 447 19.22 -12.71 11.98
CA GLY A 447 20.30 -11.90 12.56
C GLY A 447 20.85 -10.82 11.62
N GLY A 448 20.06 -10.37 10.64
CA GLY A 448 20.45 -9.34 9.67
C GLY A 448 20.95 -9.91 8.34
N GLU A 449 20.70 -11.20 8.08
CA GLU A 449 21.10 -11.84 6.82
C GLU A 449 20.38 -11.19 5.62
N PRO A 450 21.10 -11.03 4.47
CA PRO A 450 20.50 -10.52 3.25
C PRO A 450 19.36 -11.41 2.74
N GLN A 451 18.24 -10.79 2.37
CA GLN A 451 17.09 -11.44 1.77
C GLN A 451 16.90 -10.95 0.33
N VAL A 452 16.88 -11.86 -0.62
CA VAL A 452 16.78 -11.56 -2.06
C VAL A 452 15.33 -11.26 -2.41
N PHE A 453 15.09 -10.20 -3.18
CA PHE A 453 13.76 -9.89 -3.70
C PHE A 453 13.38 -10.83 -4.84
N PRO A 454 12.18 -11.40 -4.83
CA PRO A 454 11.62 -12.03 -6.01
C PRO A 454 11.46 -11.04 -7.17
N ASP A 455 11.70 -11.47 -8.38
CA ASP A 455 11.34 -10.68 -9.57
C ASP A 455 9.86 -10.92 -9.93
N PHE A 456 8.97 -10.12 -9.36
CA PHE A 456 7.54 -10.20 -9.60
C PHE A 456 7.14 -9.86 -11.03
N THR A 457 8.05 -9.28 -11.83
CA THR A 457 7.80 -8.89 -13.21
C THR A 457 8.22 -9.95 -14.22
N ASP A 458 8.90 -11.02 -13.79
CA ASP A 458 9.45 -12.06 -14.65
C ASP A 458 10.33 -11.47 -15.78
N GLY A 459 11.27 -10.60 -15.40
CA GLY A 459 12.19 -9.91 -16.32
C GLY A 459 11.59 -8.71 -17.09
N LYS A 460 10.29 -8.49 -17.01
CA LYS A 460 9.63 -7.40 -17.75
C LYS A 460 10.08 -6.01 -17.27
N TRP A 461 10.58 -5.89 -16.04
CA TRP A 461 11.09 -4.62 -15.50
C TRP A 461 12.12 -3.96 -16.43
N MET A 462 12.91 -4.72 -17.18
CA MET A 462 13.92 -4.20 -18.11
C MET A 462 13.34 -3.39 -19.27
N THR A 463 12.09 -3.65 -19.66
CA THR A 463 11.47 -3.03 -20.84
C THR A 463 10.24 -2.18 -20.49
N ARG A 464 9.69 -2.31 -19.30
CA ARG A 464 8.57 -1.51 -18.84
C ARG A 464 8.98 -0.04 -18.74
N LYS A 465 8.04 0.85 -19.02
CA LYS A 465 8.29 2.30 -19.01
C LYS A 465 7.65 2.94 -17.77
N PRO A 466 8.21 4.04 -17.26
CA PRO A 466 7.56 4.86 -16.24
C PRO A 466 6.14 5.25 -16.65
N LEU A 467 5.21 5.26 -15.71
CA LEU A 467 3.80 5.59 -15.92
C LEU A 467 3.33 6.70 -14.97
N PHE A 468 3.88 6.74 -13.77
CA PHE A 468 3.40 7.62 -12.70
C PHE A 468 3.66 9.08 -13.02
N ALA A 469 2.61 9.89 -13.04
CA ALA A 469 2.68 11.37 -13.05
C ALA A 469 3.74 11.92 -14.02
N LEU A 470 3.61 11.59 -15.33
CA LEU A 470 4.59 12.03 -16.34
C LEU A 470 4.39 13.48 -16.78
N ASP A 471 3.16 13.98 -16.68
CA ASP A 471 2.77 15.34 -17.09
C ASP A 471 1.71 15.93 -16.13
N ASP A 472 0.80 16.73 -16.63
CA ASP A 472 -0.33 17.31 -15.89
C ASP A 472 -1.59 16.45 -15.86
N LYS A 473 -1.49 15.15 -16.28
CA LYS A 473 -2.55 14.14 -16.24
C LYS A 473 -2.24 13.05 -15.23
N TYR A 474 -3.29 12.31 -14.85
CA TYR A 474 -3.16 11.15 -13.99
C TYR A 474 -2.59 9.96 -14.74
#